data_7f266399ce349a81852769f394ff2a87
#
_entry.id   7f266399ce349a81852769f394ff2a87
#
_cell.length_a   1.000
_cell.length_b   1.000
_cell.length_c   1.000
_cell.angle_alpha   90.00
_cell.angle_beta   90.00
_cell.angle_gamma   90.00
#
_symmetry.space_group_name_H-M   'P 1'
#
loop_
_entity.id
_entity.type
_entity.pdbx_description
1 polymer ?
#
loop_
_entity_poly.entity_id
_entity_poly.type
_entity_poly.pdbx_seq_one_letter_code
_entity_poly.pdbx_strand_id
1 'polypeptide(L)'
;MSSLSPLIALSPLDGRYYSKVVALRPYFSELALIRHRVHVEIEWFKALSHEPAIAEISPFSPDTIAQFDNLITDFSESDGESVKSIEARTNHDVKAIEYWLKERMAKNVEVSKVAEFIHFSCTSEDINNLSYGLMIKHSRDHVMLPALKNIIESLVSKAHQLADTPMLARTHGQPATPSTLGKELAIFAHRLQRGYDSLAVISILGKINGAVGNYNAHLAAYPSFNWEKFSQSFVEKLGLEFNPYTTQIESHDAIATLCDAYAHINTILLDLDRDIWGYISLGYFKQKIKESEVGSSTMPHKVNPIDFENSEGNLGIANALLRHLSEKLPVSRWQRDLTDSTVLRNMGVSLGHTLLSYDSCNKGLNKLEANLERIADDLNGAWEVLAEPIQTIMRRYGLPNPYERLKELTRGKEGISREVIHKFIGGLAIPDTEKKRLRDLTPQNYIGKAAELARDIGK
;
A
#
# COMPACT_ATOMS: atom_id res chain seq x y z
N MET A 1 -24.56 -22.15 -13.36
CA MET A 1 -24.89 -20.69 -13.27
C MET A 1 -24.18 -19.98 -14.40
N SER A 2 -24.83 -19.04 -15.09
CA SER A 2 -24.12 -18.22 -16.09
C SER A 2 -23.02 -17.43 -15.40
N SER A 3 -21.80 -17.46 -15.91
CA SER A 3 -20.69 -16.64 -15.39
C SER A 3 -21.12 -15.17 -15.39
N LEU A 4 -20.99 -14.48 -14.25
CA LEU A 4 -21.33 -13.06 -14.14
C LEU A 4 -20.42 -12.25 -15.09
N SER A 5 -21.04 -11.65 -16.12
CA SER A 5 -20.28 -10.77 -17.04
C SER A 5 -19.81 -9.51 -16.30
N PRO A 6 -18.57 -9.02 -16.54
CA PRO A 6 -18.11 -7.75 -16.02
C PRO A 6 -19.04 -6.56 -16.34
N LEU A 7 -19.81 -6.64 -17.44
CA LEU A 7 -20.77 -5.59 -17.84
C LEU A 7 -21.98 -5.46 -16.90
N ILE A 8 -22.33 -6.52 -16.19
CA ILE A 8 -23.48 -6.56 -15.27
C ILE A 8 -23.08 -6.68 -13.81
N ALA A 9 -21.76 -6.63 -13.52
CA ALA A 9 -21.24 -6.67 -12.16
C ALA A 9 -21.58 -5.38 -11.41
N LEU A 10 -22.04 -5.52 -10.16
CA LEU A 10 -22.37 -4.37 -9.31
C LEU A 10 -21.12 -3.64 -8.81
N SER A 11 -20.09 -4.40 -8.43
CA SER A 11 -18.80 -3.83 -8.01
C SER A 11 -18.01 -3.35 -9.21
N PRO A 12 -17.48 -2.11 -9.22
CA PRO A 12 -16.60 -1.63 -10.28
C PRO A 12 -15.30 -2.43 -10.39
N LEU A 13 -14.83 -3.07 -9.29
CA LEU A 13 -13.65 -3.94 -9.31
C LEU A 13 -13.89 -5.22 -10.12
N ASP A 14 -15.13 -5.75 -10.11
CA ASP A 14 -15.52 -6.93 -10.89
C ASP A 14 -16.08 -6.56 -12.26
N GLY A 15 -16.43 -5.29 -12.47
CA GLY A 15 -16.91 -4.73 -13.73
C GLY A 15 -15.84 -3.98 -14.49
N ARG A 16 -15.91 -2.63 -14.45
CA ARG A 16 -15.04 -1.71 -15.19
C ARG A 16 -13.54 -2.00 -15.02
N TYR A 17 -13.12 -2.34 -13.80
CA TYR A 17 -11.72 -2.53 -13.43
C TYR A 17 -11.31 -4.01 -13.34
N TYR A 18 -12.16 -4.92 -13.83
CA TYR A 18 -11.94 -6.37 -13.75
C TYR A 18 -10.51 -6.79 -14.13
N SER A 19 -9.99 -6.30 -15.27
CA SER A 19 -8.65 -6.65 -15.76
C SER A 19 -7.50 -6.02 -14.96
N LYS A 20 -7.79 -4.99 -14.15
CA LYS A 20 -6.76 -4.23 -13.40
C LYS A 20 -6.43 -4.85 -12.05
N VAL A 21 -7.32 -5.64 -11.49
CA VAL A 21 -7.19 -6.22 -10.16
C VAL A 21 -7.02 -7.75 -10.17
N VAL A 22 -6.74 -8.31 -11.33
CA VAL A 22 -6.55 -9.77 -11.52
C VAL A 22 -5.50 -10.35 -10.58
N ALA A 23 -4.43 -9.61 -10.30
CA ALA A 23 -3.33 -10.06 -9.44
C ALA A 23 -3.77 -10.32 -7.98
N LEU A 24 -4.89 -9.74 -7.52
CA LEU A 24 -5.41 -9.94 -6.16
C LEU A 24 -6.40 -11.11 -6.06
N ARG A 25 -6.93 -11.62 -7.16
CA ARG A 25 -7.89 -12.73 -7.16
C ARG A 25 -7.38 -14.02 -6.55
N PRO A 26 -6.09 -14.42 -6.76
CA PRO A 26 -5.53 -15.62 -6.11
C PRO A 26 -5.48 -15.52 -4.59
N TYR A 27 -5.73 -14.34 -4.02
CA TYR A 27 -5.68 -14.07 -2.59
C TYR A 27 -7.05 -13.76 -1.99
N PHE A 28 -7.92 -13.00 -2.69
CA PHE A 28 -9.14 -12.46 -2.06
C PHE A 28 -10.45 -12.85 -2.73
N SER A 29 -10.43 -13.74 -3.73
CA SER A 29 -11.66 -14.34 -4.22
C SER A 29 -12.22 -15.38 -3.23
N GLU A 30 -13.51 -15.71 -3.32
CA GLU A 30 -14.09 -16.80 -2.53
C GLU A 30 -13.38 -18.14 -2.80
N LEU A 31 -13.01 -18.39 -4.05
CA LEU A 31 -12.19 -19.55 -4.43
C LEU A 31 -10.84 -19.56 -3.71
N ALA A 32 -10.19 -18.40 -3.60
CA ALA A 32 -8.91 -18.27 -2.91
C ALA A 32 -9.06 -18.56 -1.40
N LEU A 33 -10.11 -18.06 -0.75
CA LEU A 33 -10.37 -18.35 0.66
C LEU A 33 -10.61 -19.86 0.88
N ILE A 34 -11.42 -20.50 0.04
CA ILE A 34 -11.65 -21.95 0.10
C ILE A 34 -10.33 -22.70 -0.06
N ARG A 35 -9.52 -22.36 -1.05
CA ARG A 35 -8.21 -23.00 -1.28
C ARG A 35 -7.26 -22.84 -0.09
N HIS A 36 -7.20 -21.65 0.54
CA HIS A 36 -6.34 -21.44 1.70
C HIS A 36 -6.83 -22.21 2.93
N ARG A 37 -8.14 -22.37 3.10
CA ARG A 37 -8.71 -23.25 4.15
C ARG A 37 -8.30 -24.70 3.91
N VAL A 38 -8.41 -25.20 2.69
CA VAL A 38 -7.95 -26.55 2.31
C VAL A 38 -6.45 -26.70 2.61
N HIS A 39 -5.66 -25.69 2.25
CA HIS A 39 -4.22 -25.68 2.54
C HIS A 39 -3.93 -25.79 4.04
N VAL A 40 -4.56 -24.98 4.87
CA VAL A 40 -4.35 -25.00 6.33
C VAL A 40 -4.79 -26.32 6.94
N GLU A 41 -5.94 -26.87 6.55
CA GLU A 41 -6.41 -28.19 7.01
C GLU A 41 -5.45 -29.31 6.65
N ILE A 42 -4.95 -29.33 5.42
CA ILE A 42 -3.97 -30.33 4.97
C ILE A 42 -2.66 -30.18 5.74
N GLU A 43 -2.12 -28.97 5.91
CA GLU A 43 -0.88 -28.77 6.64
C GLU A 43 -1.03 -29.16 8.12
N TRP A 44 -2.17 -28.85 8.76
CA TRP A 44 -2.45 -29.31 10.12
C TRP A 44 -2.49 -30.82 10.21
N PHE A 45 -3.18 -31.49 9.30
CA PHE A 45 -3.26 -32.95 9.25
C PHE A 45 -1.89 -33.60 9.01
N LYS A 46 -1.08 -33.04 8.12
CA LYS A 46 0.33 -33.46 7.91
C LYS A 46 1.16 -33.27 9.17
N ALA A 47 1.00 -32.14 9.87
CA ALA A 47 1.73 -31.86 11.10
C ALA A 47 1.40 -32.88 12.20
N LEU A 48 0.12 -33.19 12.39
CA LEU A 48 -0.33 -34.22 13.33
C LEU A 48 0.26 -35.60 13.02
N SER A 49 0.34 -35.98 11.74
CA SER A 49 0.88 -37.27 11.32
C SER A 49 2.40 -37.41 11.59
N HIS A 50 3.12 -36.32 11.66
CA HIS A 50 4.56 -36.32 11.94
C HIS A 50 4.89 -36.22 13.43
N GLU A 51 3.88 -36.07 14.28
CA GLU A 51 4.08 -35.94 15.73
C GLU A 51 4.07 -37.32 16.44
N PRO A 52 5.19 -37.82 16.93
CA PRO A 52 5.27 -39.16 17.52
C PRO A 52 4.37 -39.35 18.75
N ALA A 53 4.00 -38.27 19.44
CA ALA A 53 3.11 -38.35 20.59
C ALA A 53 1.64 -38.60 20.20
N ILE A 54 1.30 -38.46 18.93
CA ILE A 54 -0.02 -38.76 18.36
C ILE A 54 0.06 -40.11 17.64
N ALA A 55 0.12 -41.16 18.42
CA ALA A 55 0.44 -42.51 17.94
C ALA A 55 -0.63 -43.11 17.02
N GLU A 56 -1.84 -42.59 17.02
CA GLU A 56 -2.96 -43.04 16.20
C GLU A 56 -2.79 -42.69 14.71
N ILE A 57 -1.95 -41.70 14.39
CA ILE A 57 -1.61 -41.33 13.01
C ILE A 57 -0.15 -41.65 12.75
N SER A 58 0.12 -42.52 11.79
CA SER A 58 1.48 -42.72 11.28
C SER A 58 1.85 -41.62 10.28
N PRO A 59 3.14 -41.26 10.15
CA PRO A 59 3.60 -40.37 9.09
C PRO A 59 3.10 -40.83 7.71
N PHE A 60 2.54 -39.93 6.95
CA PHE A 60 2.07 -40.23 5.61
C PHE A 60 3.22 -40.55 4.65
N SER A 61 2.99 -41.47 3.73
CA SER A 61 3.93 -41.79 2.67
C SER A 61 4.18 -40.60 1.73
N PRO A 62 5.33 -40.57 1.02
CA PRO A 62 5.60 -39.54 0.02
C PRO A 62 4.50 -39.41 -1.05
N ASP A 63 3.87 -40.53 -1.43
CA ASP A 63 2.79 -40.55 -2.40
C ASP A 63 1.52 -39.86 -1.86
N THR A 64 1.19 -40.09 -0.60
CA THR A 64 0.07 -39.42 0.07
C THR A 64 0.32 -37.93 0.24
N ILE A 65 1.55 -37.54 0.64
CA ILE A 65 1.96 -36.13 0.72
C ILE A 65 1.81 -35.46 -0.66
N ALA A 66 2.30 -36.09 -1.75
CA ALA A 66 2.15 -35.56 -3.10
C ALA A 66 0.69 -35.39 -3.51
N GLN A 67 -0.22 -36.30 -3.10
CA GLN A 67 -1.64 -36.15 -3.33
C GLN A 67 -2.22 -34.92 -2.59
N PHE A 68 -1.82 -34.68 -1.35
CA PHE A 68 -2.21 -33.49 -0.61
C PHE A 68 -1.69 -32.21 -1.29
N ASP A 69 -0.42 -32.17 -1.69
CA ASP A 69 0.17 -31.00 -2.34
C ASP A 69 -0.53 -30.71 -3.67
N ASN A 70 -0.89 -31.72 -4.43
CA ASN A 70 -1.67 -31.57 -5.67
C ASN A 70 -3.08 -31.03 -5.40
N LEU A 71 -3.76 -31.42 -4.30
CA LEU A 71 -5.04 -30.84 -3.95
C LEU A 71 -4.97 -29.33 -3.68
N ILE A 72 -3.84 -28.84 -3.21
CA ILE A 72 -3.63 -27.40 -2.95
C ILE A 72 -3.24 -26.66 -4.24
N THR A 73 -2.30 -27.22 -5.02
CA THR A 73 -1.75 -26.56 -6.22
C THR A 73 -2.72 -26.53 -7.38
N ASP A 74 -3.44 -27.62 -7.59
CA ASP A 74 -4.37 -27.84 -8.72
C ASP A 74 -5.82 -27.51 -8.35
N PHE A 75 -6.05 -26.84 -7.18
CA PHE A 75 -7.39 -26.49 -6.72
C PHE A 75 -8.11 -25.60 -7.73
N SER A 76 -9.17 -26.13 -8.32
CA SER A 76 -9.90 -25.53 -9.45
C SER A 76 -11.22 -24.87 -9.04
N GLU A 77 -11.84 -24.10 -9.96
CA GLU A 77 -13.21 -23.58 -9.77
C GLU A 77 -14.21 -24.71 -9.53
N SER A 78 -14.06 -25.86 -10.22
CA SER A 78 -14.91 -27.05 -10.02
C SER A 78 -14.80 -27.62 -8.60
N ASP A 79 -13.60 -27.59 -8.00
CA ASP A 79 -13.40 -27.99 -6.60
C ASP A 79 -14.10 -27.01 -5.66
N GLY A 80 -13.98 -25.71 -5.93
CA GLY A 80 -14.69 -24.67 -5.20
C GLY A 80 -16.22 -24.82 -5.28
N GLU A 81 -16.77 -25.10 -6.45
CA GLU A 81 -18.19 -25.37 -6.64
C GLU A 81 -18.64 -26.62 -5.86
N SER A 82 -17.81 -27.66 -5.81
CA SER A 82 -18.07 -28.86 -5.02
C SER A 82 -18.15 -28.55 -3.52
N VAL A 83 -17.20 -27.76 -2.99
CA VAL A 83 -17.23 -27.27 -1.60
C VAL A 83 -18.50 -26.45 -1.34
N LYS A 84 -18.84 -25.50 -2.23
CA LYS A 84 -20.06 -24.68 -2.09
C LYS A 84 -21.35 -25.52 -2.13
N SER A 85 -21.38 -26.60 -2.88
CA SER A 85 -22.51 -27.55 -2.88
C SER A 85 -22.68 -28.25 -1.53
N ILE A 86 -21.57 -28.59 -0.86
CA ILE A 86 -21.62 -29.16 0.50
C ILE A 86 -22.05 -28.08 1.49
N GLU A 87 -21.49 -26.88 1.41
CA GLU A 87 -21.84 -25.72 2.27
C GLU A 87 -23.35 -25.41 2.18
N ALA A 88 -23.96 -25.45 0.98
CA ALA A 88 -25.38 -25.19 0.79
C ALA A 88 -26.26 -26.17 1.55
N ARG A 89 -25.79 -27.42 1.80
CA ARG A 89 -26.52 -28.44 2.57
C ARG A 89 -26.26 -28.34 4.06
N THR A 90 -25.03 -27.98 4.46
CA THR A 90 -24.60 -27.97 5.85
C THR A 90 -24.83 -26.63 6.52
N ASN A 91 -25.00 -25.58 5.73
CA ASN A 91 -25.00 -24.16 6.16
C ASN A 91 -23.79 -23.80 7.02
N HIS A 92 -22.62 -24.38 6.69
CA HIS A 92 -21.38 -24.16 7.42
C HIS A 92 -20.18 -24.29 6.49
N ASP A 93 -19.46 -23.19 6.27
CA ASP A 93 -18.40 -23.06 5.29
C ASP A 93 -17.14 -23.90 5.62
N VAL A 94 -16.59 -23.80 6.84
CA VAL A 94 -15.40 -24.56 7.22
C VAL A 94 -15.69 -26.06 7.36
N LYS A 95 -16.87 -26.45 7.87
CA LYS A 95 -17.28 -27.85 7.92
C LYS A 95 -17.41 -28.47 6.52
N ALA A 96 -17.78 -27.66 5.53
CA ALA A 96 -17.80 -28.09 4.13
C ALA A 96 -16.41 -28.48 3.61
N ILE A 97 -15.36 -27.79 4.04
CA ILE A 97 -13.97 -28.13 3.70
C ILE A 97 -13.59 -29.50 4.27
N GLU A 98 -13.89 -29.76 5.53
CA GLU A 98 -13.60 -31.05 6.18
C GLU A 98 -14.29 -32.22 5.42
N TYR A 99 -15.59 -32.08 5.09
CA TYR A 99 -16.32 -33.09 4.33
C TYR A 99 -15.76 -33.28 2.93
N TRP A 100 -15.44 -32.20 2.23
CA TRP A 100 -14.83 -32.24 0.90
C TRP A 100 -13.49 -32.97 0.92
N LEU A 101 -12.61 -32.68 1.89
CA LEU A 101 -11.34 -33.38 2.05
C LEU A 101 -11.51 -34.86 2.31
N LYS A 102 -12.44 -35.25 3.21
CA LYS A 102 -12.77 -36.64 3.48
C LYS A 102 -13.25 -37.38 2.22
N GLU A 103 -14.12 -36.73 1.43
CA GLU A 103 -14.63 -37.29 0.16
C GLU A 103 -13.52 -37.43 -0.89
N ARG A 104 -12.68 -36.42 -1.05
CA ARG A 104 -11.59 -36.44 -2.05
C ARG A 104 -10.51 -37.45 -1.74
N MET A 105 -10.22 -37.67 -0.46
CA MET A 105 -9.20 -38.60 0.00
C MET A 105 -9.75 -39.99 0.40
N ALA A 106 -11.01 -40.25 0.24
CA ALA A 106 -11.69 -41.52 0.66
C ALA A 106 -11.06 -42.80 0.06
N LYS A 107 -10.45 -42.70 -1.12
CA LYS A 107 -9.76 -43.82 -1.77
C LYS A 107 -8.32 -44.02 -1.33
N ASN A 108 -7.72 -43.05 -0.63
CA ASN A 108 -6.38 -43.19 -0.08
C ASN A 108 -6.46 -44.01 1.22
N VAL A 109 -5.81 -45.18 1.22
CA VAL A 109 -5.91 -46.16 2.32
C VAL A 109 -5.29 -45.62 3.62
N GLU A 110 -4.26 -44.78 3.55
CA GLU A 110 -3.64 -44.18 4.73
C GLU A 110 -4.60 -43.16 5.35
N VAL A 111 -5.14 -42.24 4.54
CA VAL A 111 -6.02 -41.18 4.99
C VAL A 111 -7.37 -41.70 5.49
N SER A 112 -7.97 -42.66 4.78
CA SER A 112 -9.30 -43.22 5.14
C SER A 112 -9.35 -43.84 6.53
N LYS A 113 -8.22 -44.37 7.02
CA LYS A 113 -8.13 -44.96 8.37
C LYS A 113 -8.13 -43.90 9.48
N VAL A 114 -7.66 -42.71 9.20
CA VAL A 114 -7.45 -41.63 10.18
C VAL A 114 -8.18 -40.36 9.79
N ALA A 115 -9.19 -40.44 8.91
CA ALA A 115 -9.91 -39.30 8.37
C ALA A 115 -10.57 -38.42 9.45
N GLU A 116 -10.86 -38.96 10.64
CA GLU A 116 -11.40 -38.19 11.78
C GLU A 116 -10.38 -37.23 12.42
N PHE A 117 -9.08 -37.30 12.05
CA PHE A 117 -8.09 -36.34 12.44
C PHE A 117 -8.04 -35.11 11.51
N ILE A 118 -8.80 -35.09 10.41
CA ILE A 118 -9.03 -33.85 9.65
C ILE A 118 -9.83 -32.92 10.57
N HIS A 119 -9.38 -31.67 10.71
CA HIS A 119 -9.96 -30.68 11.63
C HIS A 119 -9.84 -31.05 13.14
N PHE A 120 -8.89 -31.93 13.49
CA PHE A 120 -8.76 -32.42 14.86
C PHE A 120 -8.51 -31.31 15.86
N SER A 121 -9.36 -31.23 16.89
CA SER A 121 -9.35 -30.24 17.97
C SER A 121 -9.45 -28.77 17.54
N CYS A 122 -9.63 -28.49 16.25
CA CYS A 122 -9.78 -27.15 15.72
C CYS A 122 -11.19 -26.57 15.94
N THR A 123 -11.24 -25.27 16.02
CA THR A 123 -12.46 -24.49 15.72
C THR A 123 -12.33 -23.87 14.33
N SER A 124 -13.45 -23.46 13.72
CA SER A 124 -13.44 -22.83 12.39
C SER A 124 -12.45 -21.65 12.29
N GLU A 125 -12.29 -20.91 13.37
CA GLU A 125 -11.39 -19.76 13.38
C GLU A 125 -9.90 -20.14 13.47
N ASP A 126 -9.55 -21.32 13.93
CA ASP A 126 -8.18 -21.84 13.80
C ASP A 126 -7.77 -21.92 12.33
N ILE A 127 -8.70 -22.33 11.48
CA ILE A 127 -8.50 -22.43 10.03
C ILE A 127 -8.65 -21.07 9.35
N ASN A 128 -9.69 -20.30 9.69
CA ASN A 128 -9.95 -19.00 9.08
C ASN A 128 -8.85 -17.98 9.32
N ASN A 129 -8.38 -17.80 10.57
CA ASN A 129 -7.39 -16.80 10.86
C ASN A 129 -6.07 -17.07 10.13
N LEU A 130 -5.64 -18.33 10.08
CA LEU A 130 -4.42 -18.73 9.35
C LEU A 130 -4.60 -18.56 7.84
N SER A 131 -5.79 -18.88 7.30
CA SER A 131 -6.09 -18.67 5.89
C SER A 131 -6.03 -17.19 5.52
N TYR A 132 -6.72 -16.32 6.26
CA TYR A 132 -6.66 -14.87 6.05
C TYR A 132 -5.23 -14.32 6.27
N GLY A 133 -4.52 -14.82 7.29
CA GLY A 133 -3.14 -14.44 7.54
C GLY A 133 -2.24 -14.70 6.33
N LEU A 134 -2.33 -15.89 5.74
CA LEU A 134 -1.59 -16.27 4.53
C LEU A 134 -2.01 -15.42 3.30
N MET A 135 -3.32 -15.24 3.08
CA MET A 135 -3.85 -14.44 1.99
C MET A 135 -3.33 -12.99 2.06
N ILE A 136 -3.40 -12.36 3.24
CA ILE A 136 -2.96 -10.99 3.48
C ILE A 136 -1.44 -10.87 3.32
N LYS A 137 -0.67 -11.76 3.93
CA LYS A 137 0.79 -11.76 3.84
C LYS A 137 1.26 -11.91 2.40
N HIS A 138 0.79 -12.92 1.69
CA HIS A 138 1.22 -13.19 0.32
C HIS A 138 0.79 -12.10 -0.65
N SER A 139 -0.42 -11.54 -0.51
CA SER A 139 -0.86 -10.41 -1.35
C SER A 139 -0.02 -9.15 -1.11
N ARG A 140 0.33 -8.87 0.16
CA ARG A 140 1.25 -7.78 0.50
C ARG A 140 2.61 -7.99 -0.17
N ASP A 141 3.20 -9.16 0.03
CA ASP A 141 4.58 -9.43 -0.37
C ASP A 141 4.74 -9.56 -1.91
N HIS A 142 3.76 -10.17 -2.58
CA HIS A 142 3.88 -10.48 -4.00
C HIS A 142 3.15 -9.51 -4.94
N VAL A 143 2.23 -8.68 -4.42
CA VAL A 143 1.44 -7.76 -5.26
C VAL A 143 1.60 -6.31 -4.80
N MET A 144 1.28 -6.02 -3.54
CA MET A 144 1.15 -4.64 -3.08
C MET A 144 2.50 -3.94 -2.92
N LEU A 145 3.48 -4.59 -2.27
CA LEU A 145 4.83 -4.04 -2.12
C LEU A 145 5.54 -3.85 -3.48
N PRO A 146 5.53 -4.81 -4.42
CA PRO A 146 6.06 -4.57 -5.76
C PRO A 146 5.40 -3.41 -6.50
N ALA A 147 4.07 -3.28 -6.42
CA ALA A 147 3.35 -2.18 -7.07
C ALA A 147 3.72 -0.81 -6.48
N LEU A 148 3.83 -0.71 -5.14
CA LEU A 148 4.29 0.50 -4.46
C LEU A 148 5.74 0.84 -4.82
N LYS A 149 6.62 -0.18 -4.88
CA LYS A 149 8.02 -0.01 -5.24
C LYS A 149 8.19 0.58 -6.63
N ASN A 150 7.38 0.16 -7.60
CA ASN A 150 7.40 0.73 -8.95
C ASN A 150 7.10 2.24 -8.97
N ILE A 151 6.21 2.72 -8.10
CA ILE A 151 5.93 4.17 -7.97
C ILE A 151 7.15 4.90 -7.37
N ILE A 152 7.74 4.32 -6.31
CA ILE A 152 8.92 4.90 -5.67
C ILE A 152 10.08 5.02 -6.66
N GLU A 153 10.35 3.96 -7.43
CA GLU A 153 11.41 3.94 -8.45
C GLU A 153 11.14 4.96 -9.57
N SER A 154 9.89 5.10 -10.00
CA SER A 154 9.48 6.11 -10.97
C SER A 154 9.72 7.53 -10.46
N LEU A 155 9.41 7.80 -9.18
CA LEU A 155 9.64 9.09 -8.54
C LEU A 155 11.13 9.38 -8.35
N VAL A 156 11.92 8.40 -7.91
CA VAL A 156 13.39 8.52 -7.78
C VAL A 156 14.03 8.85 -9.13
N SER A 157 13.65 8.11 -10.18
CA SER A 157 14.16 8.37 -11.53
C SER A 157 13.86 9.79 -12.02
N LYS A 158 12.62 10.27 -11.80
CA LYS A 158 12.23 11.63 -12.17
C LYS A 158 12.90 12.69 -11.30
N ALA A 159 13.08 12.42 -10.01
CA ALA A 159 13.81 13.30 -9.11
C ALA A 159 15.24 13.53 -9.57
N HIS A 160 15.94 12.46 -9.99
CA HIS A 160 17.28 12.55 -10.56
C HIS A 160 17.30 13.33 -11.88
N GLN A 161 16.37 13.05 -12.80
CA GLN A 161 16.28 13.72 -14.10
C GLN A 161 16.05 15.22 -13.99
N LEU A 162 15.29 15.64 -12.96
CA LEU A 162 14.85 17.01 -12.75
C LEU A 162 15.58 17.71 -11.59
N ALA A 163 16.67 17.10 -11.10
CA ALA A 163 17.43 17.62 -9.96
C ALA A 163 17.92 19.05 -10.18
N ASP A 164 18.32 19.38 -11.40
CA ASP A 164 18.84 20.68 -11.80
C ASP A 164 17.80 21.57 -12.49
N THR A 165 16.52 21.33 -12.26
CA THR A 165 15.42 22.14 -12.79
C THR A 165 14.91 23.06 -11.69
N PRO A 166 15.42 24.31 -11.58
CA PRO A 166 14.94 25.27 -10.60
C PRO A 166 13.48 25.62 -10.86
N MET A 167 12.69 25.72 -9.81
CA MET A 167 11.30 26.13 -9.87
C MET A 167 10.95 27.06 -8.71
N LEU A 168 9.96 27.90 -8.94
CA LEU A 168 9.38 28.73 -7.90
C LEU A 168 8.54 27.86 -6.97
N ALA A 169 8.89 27.78 -5.68
CA ALA A 169 8.01 27.12 -4.71
C ALA A 169 6.81 28.03 -4.41
N ARG A 170 5.73 27.42 -3.96
CA ARG A 170 4.50 28.13 -3.60
C ARG A 170 4.05 27.71 -2.19
N THR A 171 4.18 28.66 -1.25
CA THR A 171 3.62 28.49 0.09
C THR A 171 2.32 29.30 0.18
N HIS A 172 1.27 28.71 0.74
CA HIS A 172 -0.07 29.32 0.73
C HIS A 172 -0.54 29.74 -0.68
N GLY A 173 -0.08 29.03 -1.73
CA GLY A 173 -0.36 29.37 -3.12
C GLY A 173 0.41 30.59 -3.68
N GLN A 174 1.24 31.24 -2.85
CA GLN A 174 2.02 32.43 -3.24
C GLN A 174 3.47 32.08 -3.61
N PRO A 175 4.08 32.83 -4.56
CA PRO A 175 5.50 32.71 -4.86
C PRO A 175 6.37 32.78 -3.61
N ALA A 176 7.28 31.83 -3.47
CA ALA A 176 8.18 31.68 -2.32
C ALA A 176 9.59 31.28 -2.77
N THR A 177 10.46 31.00 -1.81
CA THR A 177 11.86 30.63 -2.03
C THR A 177 11.97 29.50 -3.09
N PRO A 178 12.83 29.67 -4.09
CA PRO A 178 13.01 28.65 -5.13
C PRO A 178 13.48 27.28 -4.61
N SER A 179 13.04 26.24 -5.29
CA SER A 179 13.43 24.85 -5.08
C SER A 179 13.86 24.24 -6.41
N THR A 180 13.90 22.90 -6.52
CA THR A 180 13.96 22.21 -7.82
C THR A 180 12.80 21.23 -7.95
N LEU A 181 12.33 21.03 -9.17
CA LEU A 181 11.24 20.09 -9.46
C LEU A 181 11.63 18.66 -9.04
N GLY A 182 12.91 18.31 -9.20
CA GLY A 182 13.43 17.01 -8.73
C GLY A 182 13.35 16.84 -7.22
N LYS A 183 13.65 17.88 -6.44
CA LYS A 183 13.58 17.83 -4.97
C LYS A 183 12.14 17.67 -4.49
N GLU A 184 11.17 18.30 -5.13
CA GLU A 184 9.75 18.15 -4.77
C GLU A 184 9.28 16.71 -4.99
N LEU A 185 9.70 16.05 -6.08
CA LEU A 185 9.41 14.63 -6.32
C LEU A 185 10.16 13.70 -5.33
N ALA A 186 11.40 14.07 -4.95
CA ALA A 186 12.20 13.31 -3.97
C ALA A 186 11.54 13.25 -2.58
N ILE A 187 10.81 14.30 -2.18
CA ILE A 187 10.04 14.30 -0.92
C ILE A 187 9.05 13.13 -0.89
N PHE A 188 8.27 12.96 -1.96
CA PHE A 188 7.28 11.89 -2.05
C PHE A 188 7.93 10.52 -2.14
N ALA A 189 9.01 10.37 -2.91
CA ALA A 189 9.80 9.14 -2.95
C ALA A 189 10.28 8.73 -1.54
N HIS A 190 10.82 9.67 -0.78
CA HIS A 190 11.29 9.41 0.58
C HIS A 190 10.15 9.04 1.55
N ARG A 191 9.03 9.77 1.50
CA ARG A 191 7.85 9.48 2.34
C ARG A 191 7.28 8.10 2.05
N LEU A 192 7.15 7.75 0.76
CA LEU A 192 6.64 6.44 0.34
C LEU A 192 7.60 5.31 0.67
N GLN A 193 8.94 5.52 0.56
CA GLN A 193 9.92 4.52 0.96
C GLN A 193 9.79 4.19 2.46
N ARG A 194 9.66 5.19 3.31
CA ARG A 194 9.42 4.96 4.75
C ARG A 194 8.12 4.19 5.02
N GLY A 195 7.07 4.51 4.25
CA GLY A 195 5.81 3.76 4.31
C GLY A 195 5.97 2.31 3.88
N TYR A 196 6.71 2.08 2.78
CA TYR A 196 7.06 0.76 2.28
C TYR A 196 7.81 -0.07 3.34
N ASP A 197 8.85 0.50 3.93
CA ASP A 197 9.68 -0.18 4.93
C ASP A 197 8.84 -0.54 6.16
N SER A 198 7.98 0.37 6.61
CA SER A 198 7.07 0.12 7.74
C SER A 198 6.05 -0.98 7.43
N LEU A 199 5.47 -0.98 6.22
CA LEU A 199 4.49 -1.98 5.80
C LEU A 199 5.12 -3.37 5.65
N ALA A 200 6.34 -3.45 5.13
CA ALA A 200 7.03 -4.70 4.85
C ALA A 200 7.35 -5.52 6.11
N VAL A 201 7.57 -4.86 7.24
CA VAL A 201 7.97 -5.51 8.51
C VAL A 201 6.78 -5.85 9.43
N ILE A 202 5.55 -5.49 9.07
CA ILE A 202 4.38 -5.83 9.88
C ILE A 202 4.20 -7.34 9.89
N SER A 203 4.35 -7.95 11.05
CA SER A 203 4.06 -9.37 11.27
C SER A 203 2.57 -9.63 11.17
N ILE A 204 2.19 -10.72 10.51
CA ILE A 204 0.81 -11.20 10.50
C ILE A 204 0.71 -12.32 11.52
N LEU A 205 -0.17 -12.14 12.48
CA LEU A 205 -0.36 -13.08 13.58
C LEU A 205 -1.28 -14.24 13.18
N GLY A 206 -1.10 -15.37 13.85
CA GLY A 206 -1.95 -16.54 13.70
C GLY A 206 -2.05 -17.36 14.98
N LYS A 207 -3.15 -18.11 15.10
CA LYS A 207 -3.40 -19.00 16.22
C LYS A 207 -3.96 -20.34 15.75
N ILE A 208 -3.71 -21.40 16.51
CA ILE A 208 -4.37 -22.70 16.41
C ILE A 208 -4.41 -23.33 17.81
N ASN A 209 -5.41 -22.94 18.61
CA ASN A 209 -5.49 -23.24 20.04
C ASN A 209 -6.94 -23.57 20.51
N GLY A 210 -7.84 -23.83 19.55
CA GLY A 210 -9.18 -24.32 19.82
C GLY A 210 -10.24 -23.25 20.09
N ALA A 211 -11.38 -23.70 20.52
CA ALA A 211 -12.65 -22.96 20.56
C ALA A 211 -12.63 -21.63 21.32
N VAL A 212 -11.75 -21.47 22.31
CA VAL A 212 -11.63 -20.26 23.11
C VAL A 212 -10.16 -19.91 23.45
N GLY A 213 -9.23 -20.49 22.71
CA GLY A 213 -7.80 -20.18 22.86
C GLY A 213 -7.09 -20.90 24.01
N ASN A 214 -7.67 -21.95 24.59
CA ASN A 214 -7.19 -22.60 25.82
C ASN A 214 -6.81 -24.06 25.62
N TYR A 215 -6.76 -24.60 24.40
CA TYR A 215 -6.45 -26.02 24.12
C TYR A 215 -7.37 -27.04 24.83
N ASN A 216 -8.60 -26.69 25.18
CA ASN A 216 -9.48 -27.56 25.96
C ASN A 216 -9.67 -28.96 25.32
N ALA A 217 -10.02 -29.02 24.06
CA ALA A 217 -10.20 -30.30 23.34
C ALA A 217 -8.88 -31.02 23.11
N HIS A 218 -7.83 -30.31 22.83
CA HIS A 218 -6.47 -30.84 22.64
C HIS A 218 -5.99 -31.54 23.92
N LEU A 219 -6.07 -30.87 25.07
CA LEU A 219 -5.66 -31.43 26.37
C LEU A 219 -6.58 -32.53 26.86
N ALA A 220 -7.85 -32.53 26.48
CA ALA A 220 -8.74 -33.64 26.79
C ALA A 220 -8.35 -34.92 26.04
N ALA A 221 -7.86 -34.80 24.80
CA ALA A 221 -7.40 -35.94 24.01
C ALA A 221 -5.95 -36.38 24.39
N TYR A 222 -5.03 -35.43 24.52
CA TYR A 222 -3.62 -35.68 24.84
C TYR A 222 -3.14 -34.77 25.98
N PRO A 223 -3.42 -35.11 27.25
CA PRO A 223 -3.22 -34.23 28.40
C PRO A 223 -1.75 -33.93 28.73
N SER A 224 -0.82 -34.78 28.31
CA SER A 224 0.60 -34.63 28.55
C SER A 224 1.38 -34.03 27.38
N PHE A 225 0.71 -33.75 26.28
CA PHE A 225 1.36 -33.21 25.08
C PHE A 225 1.48 -31.66 25.15
N ASN A 226 2.62 -31.13 24.69
CA ASN A 226 2.86 -29.70 24.68
C ASN A 226 2.25 -29.04 23.44
N TRP A 227 0.93 -28.84 23.48
CA TRP A 227 0.16 -28.23 22.40
C TRP A 227 0.58 -26.82 22.07
N GLU A 228 0.99 -26.02 23.06
CA GLU A 228 1.42 -24.65 22.83
C GLU A 228 2.66 -24.59 21.93
N LYS A 229 3.70 -25.36 22.27
CA LYS A 229 4.91 -25.45 21.45
C LYS A 229 4.64 -26.02 20.06
N PHE A 230 3.76 -27.01 19.95
CA PHE A 230 3.37 -27.61 18.66
C PHE A 230 2.63 -26.61 17.78
N SER A 231 1.65 -25.89 18.34
CA SER A 231 0.89 -24.85 17.63
C SER A 231 1.80 -23.70 17.20
N GLN A 232 2.71 -23.25 18.05
CA GLN A 232 3.70 -22.24 17.70
C GLN A 232 4.54 -22.68 16.50
N SER A 233 5.12 -23.88 16.56
CA SER A 233 5.93 -24.41 15.47
C SER A 233 5.14 -24.54 14.16
N PHE A 234 3.87 -24.90 14.24
CA PHE A 234 2.98 -25.02 13.10
C PHE A 234 2.69 -23.65 12.46
N VAL A 235 2.31 -22.66 13.24
CA VAL A 235 2.01 -21.30 12.76
C VAL A 235 3.25 -20.65 12.15
N GLU A 236 4.41 -20.79 12.80
CA GLU A 236 5.68 -20.26 12.30
C GLU A 236 6.13 -20.95 11.00
N LYS A 237 5.89 -22.27 10.86
CA LYS A 237 6.15 -23.00 9.62
C LYS A 237 5.30 -22.52 8.45
N LEU A 238 4.08 -22.05 8.71
CA LEU A 238 3.25 -21.37 7.70
C LEU A 238 3.76 -19.97 7.34
N GLY A 239 4.76 -19.45 8.06
CA GLY A 239 5.33 -18.11 7.84
C GLY A 239 4.56 -16.99 8.51
N LEU A 240 3.72 -17.29 9.48
CA LEU A 240 3.01 -16.34 10.33
C LEU A 240 3.69 -16.26 11.71
N GLU A 241 3.36 -15.23 12.50
CA GLU A 241 3.81 -15.11 13.88
C GLU A 241 2.77 -15.70 14.84
N PHE A 242 3.19 -16.53 15.78
CA PHE A 242 2.26 -17.18 16.70
C PHE A 242 1.76 -16.22 17.77
N ASN A 243 0.42 -16.14 17.93
CA ASN A 243 -0.24 -15.41 19.02
C ASN A 243 -0.71 -16.39 20.11
N PRO A 244 -0.07 -16.44 21.30
CA PRO A 244 -0.45 -17.35 22.38
C PRO A 244 -1.68 -16.88 23.17
N TYR A 245 -2.04 -15.60 23.12
CA TYR A 245 -3.12 -15.00 23.88
C TYR A 245 -4.29 -14.61 22.98
N THR A 246 -5.23 -15.52 22.79
CA THR A 246 -6.37 -15.33 21.91
C THR A 246 -7.67 -15.80 22.58
N THR A 247 -8.77 -15.48 21.95
CA THR A 247 -10.08 -16.06 22.26
C THR A 247 -10.42 -17.15 21.25
N GLN A 248 -11.63 -17.22 20.73
CA GLN A 248 -11.94 -18.05 19.56
C GLN A 248 -11.25 -17.52 18.30
N ILE A 249 -11.11 -16.19 18.22
CA ILE A 249 -10.45 -15.50 17.11
C ILE A 249 -9.02 -15.09 17.50
N GLU A 250 -8.17 -14.89 16.50
CA GLU A 250 -7.03 -14.00 16.60
C GLU A 250 -7.54 -12.55 16.70
N SER A 251 -6.95 -11.72 17.55
CA SER A 251 -7.49 -10.38 17.92
C SER A 251 -7.56 -9.37 16.76
N HIS A 252 -6.95 -9.67 15.63
CA HIS A 252 -6.86 -8.83 14.43
C HIS A 252 -6.08 -7.52 14.59
N ASP A 253 -5.38 -7.30 15.70
CA ASP A 253 -4.61 -6.08 15.95
C ASP A 253 -3.53 -5.87 14.87
N ALA A 254 -2.85 -6.94 14.45
CA ALA A 254 -1.86 -6.89 13.39
C ALA A 254 -2.49 -6.51 12.03
N ILE A 255 -3.69 -7.03 11.74
CA ILE A 255 -4.44 -6.68 10.53
C ILE A 255 -4.89 -5.21 10.57
N ALA A 256 -5.33 -4.72 11.73
CA ALA A 256 -5.68 -3.32 11.91
C ALA A 256 -4.47 -2.41 11.66
N THR A 257 -3.32 -2.74 12.25
CA THR A 257 -2.05 -2.03 12.00
C THR A 257 -1.68 -2.02 10.52
N LEU A 258 -1.85 -3.13 9.83
CA LEU A 258 -1.61 -3.23 8.38
C LEU A 258 -2.56 -2.32 7.58
N CYS A 259 -3.84 -2.30 7.92
CA CYS A 259 -4.83 -1.43 7.28
C CYS A 259 -4.49 0.06 7.47
N ASP A 260 -4.07 0.45 8.68
CA ASP A 260 -3.64 1.82 8.95
C ASP A 260 -2.37 2.20 8.19
N ALA A 261 -1.41 1.28 8.05
CA ALA A 261 -0.21 1.48 7.25
C ALA A 261 -0.54 1.72 5.76
N TYR A 262 -1.45 0.92 5.19
CA TYR A 262 -1.93 1.15 3.82
C TYR A 262 -2.65 2.49 3.70
N ALA A 263 -3.55 2.83 4.62
CA ALA A 263 -4.27 4.09 4.59
C ALA A 263 -3.32 5.31 4.70
N HIS A 264 -2.23 5.18 5.47
CA HIS A 264 -1.20 6.21 5.56
C HIS A 264 -0.43 6.37 4.24
N ILE A 265 0.02 5.28 3.62
CA ILE A 265 0.68 5.29 2.31
C ILE A 265 -0.25 5.90 1.26
N ASN A 266 -1.51 5.49 1.22
CA ASN A 266 -2.52 6.03 0.33
C ASN A 266 -2.72 7.54 0.51
N THR A 267 -2.62 8.05 1.75
CA THR A 267 -2.70 9.49 2.04
C THR A 267 -1.51 10.26 1.47
N ILE A 268 -0.31 9.66 1.47
CA ILE A 268 0.87 10.26 0.83
C ILE A 268 0.70 10.33 -0.70
N LEU A 269 0.11 9.29 -1.30
CA LEU A 269 -0.19 9.28 -2.73
C LEU A 269 -1.28 10.28 -3.12
N LEU A 270 -2.32 10.45 -2.29
CA LEU A 270 -3.32 11.50 -2.46
C LEU A 270 -2.69 12.90 -2.51
N ASP A 271 -1.73 13.17 -1.63
CA ASP A 271 -0.98 14.42 -1.58
C ASP A 271 -0.16 14.61 -2.88
N LEU A 272 0.53 13.56 -3.33
CA LEU A 272 1.26 13.56 -4.61
C LEU A 272 0.34 13.82 -5.80
N ASP A 273 -0.80 13.12 -5.89
CA ASP A 273 -1.74 13.26 -7.01
C ASP A 273 -2.24 14.71 -7.13
N ARG A 274 -2.53 15.35 -5.99
CA ARG A 274 -2.96 16.75 -5.92
C ARG A 274 -1.88 17.73 -6.30
N ASP A 275 -0.66 17.54 -5.83
CA ASP A 275 0.47 18.41 -6.19
C ASP A 275 0.80 18.30 -7.68
N ILE A 276 0.83 17.09 -8.24
CA ILE A 276 1.04 16.89 -9.67
C ILE A 276 -0.10 17.53 -10.49
N TRP A 277 -1.34 17.37 -10.07
CA TRP A 277 -2.50 18.06 -10.69
C TRP A 277 -2.31 19.58 -10.66
N GLY A 278 -1.85 20.13 -9.53
CA GLY A 278 -1.52 21.54 -9.39
C GLY A 278 -0.40 21.99 -10.34
N TYR A 279 0.69 21.22 -10.44
CA TYR A 279 1.78 21.53 -11.37
C TYR A 279 1.37 21.43 -12.85
N ILE A 280 0.47 20.52 -13.20
CA ILE A 280 -0.14 20.47 -14.54
C ILE A 280 -0.97 21.74 -14.78
N SER A 281 -1.77 22.18 -13.82
CA SER A 281 -2.58 23.40 -13.87
C SER A 281 -1.73 24.67 -14.06
N LEU A 282 -0.55 24.73 -13.45
CA LEU A 282 0.42 25.80 -13.63
C LEU A 282 1.18 25.73 -14.97
N GLY A 283 1.03 24.60 -15.70
CA GLY A 283 1.77 24.34 -16.93
C GLY A 283 3.21 23.89 -16.72
N TYR A 284 3.60 23.52 -15.49
CA TYR A 284 4.94 23.01 -15.16
C TYR A 284 5.16 21.60 -15.70
N PHE A 285 4.10 20.79 -15.75
CA PHE A 285 4.08 19.52 -16.46
C PHE A 285 3.14 19.57 -17.65
N LYS A 286 3.57 18.92 -18.75
CA LYS A 286 2.75 18.50 -19.87
C LYS A 286 2.55 16.98 -19.78
N GLN A 287 1.50 16.47 -20.39
CA GLN A 287 1.24 15.04 -20.50
C GLN A 287 1.48 14.57 -21.94
N LYS A 288 2.26 13.50 -22.10
CA LYS A 288 2.47 12.87 -23.40
C LYS A 288 1.14 12.38 -23.95
N ILE A 289 0.81 12.80 -25.15
CA ILE A 289 -0.39 12.36 -25.87
C ILE A 289 -0.09 11.01 -26.52
N LYS A 290 -0.96 10.04 -26.32
CA LYS A 290 -0.98 8.83 -27.14
C LYS A 290 -1.95 9.07 -28.29
N GLU A 291 -1.51 8.79 -29.54
CA GLU A 291 -2.30 9.03 -30.76
C GLU A 291 -3.71 8.43 -30.73
N SER A 292 -3.93 7.39 -29.96
CA SER A 292 -5.22 6.70 -29.80
C SER A 292 -6.09 7.22 -28.68
N GLU A 293 -5.60 8.15 -27.84
CA GLU A 293 -6.36 8.68 -26.68
C GLU A 293 -7.06 10.00 -27.03
N VAL A 294 -8.37 10.09 -26.77
CA VAL A 294 -9.14 11.32 -26.88
C VAL A 294 -9.05 12.08 -25.56
N GLY A 295 -8.36 13.22 -25.54
CA GLY A 295 -8.10 13.99 -24.31
C GLY A 295 -9.34 14.69 -23.74
N SER A 296 -10.27 15.11 -24.62
CA SER A 296 -11.53 15.74 -24.25
C SER A 296 -12.56 15.54 -25.36
N SER A 297 -13.82 15.27 -24.99
CA SER A 297 -14.92 15.11 -25.94
C SER A 297 -15.30 16.41 -26.64
N THR A 298 -14.94 17.58 -26.07
CA THR A 298 -15.40 18.90 -26.57
C THR A 298 -14.22 19.78 -27.00
N MET A 299 -13.04 19.66 -26.38
CA MET A 299 -11.87 20.50 -26.65
C MET A 299 -10.67 19.63 -27.04
N PRO A 300 -10.36 19.43 -28.32
CA PRO A 300 -9.34 18.47 -28.77
C PRO A 300 -7.92 18.77 -28.25
N HIS A 301 -7.62 20.03 -27.93
CA HIS A 301 -6.32 20.46 -27.38
C HIS A 301 -6.14 20.19 -25.89
N LYS A 302 -7.22 19.82 -25.16
CA LYS A 302 -7.23 19.67 -23.72
C LYS A 302 -6.86 18.24 -23.32
N VAL A 303 -5.74 18.07 -22.63
CA VAL A 303 -5.28 16.79 -22.08
C VAL A 303 -5.50 16.81 -20.57
N ASN A 304 -6.52 16.09 -20.10
CA ASN A 304 -6.86 16.04 -18.69
C ASN A 304 -5.93 15.09 -17.91
N PRO A 305 -5.58 15.39 -16.64
CA PRO A 305 -4.77 14.54 -15.79
C PRO A 305 -5.56 13.38 -15.18
N ILE A 306 -6.34 12.67 -16.00
CA ILE A 306 -7.31 11.64 -15.57
C ILE A 306 -6.70 10.48 -14.80
N ASP A 307 -5.42 10.18 -15.03
CA ASP A 307 -4.73 9.09 -14.33
C ASP A 307 -4.56 9.46 -12.83
N PHE A 308 -4.21 10.71 -12.51
CA PHE A 308 -4.10 11.19 -11.13
C PHE A 308 -5.47 11.37 -10.46
N GLU A 309 -6.47 11.87 -11.18
CA GLU A 309 -7.86 11.99 -10.69
C GLU A 309 -8.47 10.61 -10.38
N ASN A 310 -8.21 9.60 -11.23
CA ASN A 310 -8.63 8.23 -10.99
C ASN A 310 -7.90 7.62 -9.79
N SER A 311 -6.60 7.89 -9.64
CA SER A 311 -5.83 7.49 -8.45
C SER A 311 -6.43 8.09 -7.19
N GLU A 312 -6.59 9.42 -7.13
CA GLU A 312 -7.16 10.13 -5.97
C GLU A 312 -8.54 9.58 -5.57
N GLY A 313 -9.44 9.40 -6.55
CA GLY A 313 -10.80 8.91 -6.29
C GLY A 313 -10.82 7.51 -5.69
N ASN A 314 -10.00 6.60 -6.23
CA ASN A 314 -9.92 5.22 -5.72
C ASN A 314 -9.20 5.14 -4.36
N LEU A 315 -8.17 5.96 -4.11
CA LEU A 315 -7.51 6.06 -2.79
C LEU A 315 -8.49 6.50 -1.70
N GLY A 316 -9.40 7.43 -2.02
CA GLY A 316 -10.43 7.86 -1.08
C GLY A 316 -11.36 6.72 -0.66
N ILE A 317 -11.82 5.89 -1.61
CA ILE A 317 -12.65 4.71 -1.34
C ILE A 317 -11.84 3.68 -0.55
N ALA A 318 -10.62 3.38 -0.97
CA ALA A 318 -9.73 2.45 -0.27
C ALA A 318 -9.54 2.85 1.19
N ASN A 319 -9.24 4.12 1.46
CA ASN A 319 -9.01 4.63 2.81
C ASN A 319 -10.26 4.54 3.69
N ALA A 320 -11.45 4.78 3.15
CA ALA A 320 -12.70 4.62 3.91
C ALA A 320 -12.89 3.17 4.38
N LEU A 321 -12.61 2.20 3.51
CA LEU A 321 -12.69 0.78 3.85
C LEU A 321 -11.57 0.35 4.81
N LEU A 322 -10.32 0.74 4.55
CA LEU A 322 -9.17 0.40 5.39
C LEU A 322 -9.34 0.93 6.82
N ARG A 323 -9.81 2.17 6.98
CA ARG A 323 -10.09 2.74 8.31
C ARG A 323 -11.21 2.02 9.03
N HIS A 324 -12.29 1.67 8.31
CA HIS A 324 -13.35 0.85 8.92
C HIS A 324 -12.82 -0.53 9.35
N LEU A 325 -11.96 -1.16 8.53
CA LEU A 325 -11.33 -2.45 8.88
C LEU A 325 -10.45 -2.32 10.12
N SER A 326 -9.60 -1.29 10.21
CA SER A 326 -8.70 -1.09 11.36
C SER A 326 -9.45 -0.80 12.65
N GLU A 327 -10.56 -0.07 12.58
CA GLU A 327 -11.38 0.25 13.76
C GLU A 327 -12.28 -0.91 14.19
N LYS A 328 -12.81 -1.69 13.24
CA LYS A 328 -13.82 -2.72 13.51
C LYS A 328 -13.22 -4.06 13.91
N LEU A 329 -12.15 -4.50 13.24
CA LEU A 329 -11.65 -5.87 13.40
C LEU A 329 -11.15 -6.19 14.82
N PRO A 330 -10.48 -5.29 15.55
CA PRO A 330 -10.08 -5.55 16.94
C PRO A 330 -11.25 -5.60 17.94
N VAL A 331 -12.45 -5.22 17.51
CA VAL A 331 -13.62 -5.15 18.39
C VAL A 331 -14.55 -6.32 18.16
N SER A 332 -14.57 -7.26 19.09
CA SER A 332 -15.49 -8.41 19.12
C SER A 332 -16.19 -8.51 20.49
N ARG A 333 -17.39 -9.09 20.49
CA ARG A 333 -18.13 -9.31 21.74
C ARG A 333 -17.61 -10.56 22.44
N TRP A 334 -17.14 -10.39 23.66
CA TRP A 334 -16.62 -11.46 24.50
C TRP A 334 -15.56 -12.30 23.74
N GLN A 335 -15.78 -13.62 23.62
CA GLN A 335 -14.83 -14.51 22.99
C GLN A 335 -14.96 -14.53 21.47
N ARG A 336 -16.11 -14.16 20.92
CA ARG A 336 -16.37 -13.92 19.50
C ARG A 336 -17.78 -13.44 19.22
N ASP A 337 -17.96 -12.57 18.22
CA ASP A 337 -19.16 -12.45 17.40
C ASP A 337 -18.82 -12.67 15.91
N LEU A 338 -19.84 -12.76 15.04
CA LEU A 338 -19.65 -13.10 13.62
C LEU A 338 -19.31 -11.88 12.73
N THR A 339 -19.24 -10.66 13.29
CA THR A 339 -19.09 -9.43 12.48
C THR A 339 -17.73 -9.33 11.80
N ASP A 340 -16.69 -9.92 12.38
CA ASP A 340 -15.35 -10.03 11.79
C ASP A 340 -15.38 -10.76 10.44
N SER A 341 -16.05 -11.89 10.36
CA SER A 341 -16.18 -12.70 9.12
C SER A 341 -16.81 -11.90 7.98
N THR A 342 -17.84 -11.08 8.26
CA THR A 342 -18.47 -10.22 7.27
C THR A 342 -17.52 -9.15 6.77
N VAL A 343 -16.77 -8.55 7.68
CA VAL A 343 -15.91 -7.39 7.39
C VAL A 343 -14.63 -7.81 6.67
N LEU A 344 -13.99 -8.91 7.09
CA LEU A 344 -12.77 -9.45 6.46
C LEU A 344 -12.93 -9.76 4.98
N ARG A 345 -14.12 -10.15 4.52
CA ARG A 345 -14.41 -10.39 3.10
C ARG A 345 -14.22 -9.15 2.22
N ASN A 346 -14.19 -7.94 2.82
CA ASN A 346 -13.94 -6.68 2.13
C ASN A 346 -12.44 -6.29 2.07
N MET A 347 -11.53 -7.08 2.63
CA MET A 347 -10.09 -6.82 2.55
C MET A 347 -9.62 -6.71 1.09
N GLY A 348 -10.03 -7.65 0.24
CA GLY A 348 -9.71 -7.62 -1.19
C GLY A 348 -10.30 -6.42 -1.93
N VAL A 349 -11.42 -5.88 -1.47
CA VAL A 349 -12.04 -4.67 -2.06
C VAL A 349 -11.19 -3.44 -1.76
N SER A 350 -10.77 -3.27 -0.51
CA SER A 350 -9.92 -2.14 -0.09
C SER A 350 -8.56 -2.15 -0.80
N LEU A 351 -7.91 -3.32 -0.86
CA LEU A 351 -6.64 -3.50 -1.56
C LEU A 351 -6.80 -3.42 -3.09
N GLY A 352 -7.94 -3.82 -3.63
CA GLY A 352 -8.27 -3.68 -5.05
C GLY A 352 -8.31 -2.21 -5.49
N HIS A 353 -8.98 -1.35 -4.74
CA HIS A 353 -8.98 0.10 -4.98
C HIS A 353 -7.58 0.71 -4.79
N THR A 354 -6.82 0.25 -3.79
CA THR A 354 -5.43 0.68 -3.58
C THR A 354 -4.54 0.31 -4.77
N LEU A 355 -4.59 -0.95 -5.24
CA LEU A 355 -3.79 -1.43 -6.37
C LEU A 355 -4.14 -0.69 -7.67
N LEU A 356 -5.43 -0.46 -7.91
CA LEU A 356 -5.90 0.31 -9.05
C LEU A 356 -5.34 1.74 -9.04
N SER A 357 -5.28 2.37 -7.87
CA SER A 357 -4.70 3.70 -7.70
C SER A 357 -3.21 3.71 -7.96
N TYR A 358 -2.48 2.69 -7.47
CA TYR A 358 -1.05 2.55 -7.74
C TYR A 358 -0.75 2.42 -9.25
N ASP A 359 -1.52 1.61 -9.97
CA ASP A 359 -1.42 1.49 -11.45
C ASP A 359 -1.70 2.83 -12.14
N SER A 360 -2.76 3.53 -11.71
CA SER A 360 -3.15 4.83 -12.29
C SER A 360 -2.11 5.90 -12.03
N CYS A 361 -1.65 6.07 -10.79
CA CYS A 361 -0.60 7.03 -10.42
C CYS A 361 0.68 6.78 -11.22
N ASN A 362 1.16 5.53 -11.26
CA ASN A 362 2.38 5.18 -12.00
C ASN A 362 2.23 5.43 -13.51
N LYS A 363 1.06 5.13 -14.08
CA LYS A 363 0.73 5.44 -15.47
C LYS A 363 0.75 6.95 -15.72
N GLY A 364 0.18 7.75 -14.81
CA GLY A 364 0.23 9.21 -14.86
C GLY A 364 1.67 9.74 -14.82
N LEU A 365 2.47 9.27 -13.84
CA LEU A 365 3.88 9.65 -13.72
C LEU A 365 4.67 9.37 -15.02
N ASN A 366 4.44 8.24 -15.68
CA ASN A 366 5.14 7.90 -16.94
C ASN A 366 4.74 8.77 -18.13
N LYS A 367 3.59 9.47 -18.07
CA LYS A 367 3.16 10.43 -19.08
C LYS A 367 3.68 11.85 -18.85
N LEU A 368 4.22 12.16 -17.67
CA LEU A 368 4.68 13.51 -17.33
C LEU A 368 5.93 13.91 -18.08
N GLU A 369 5.92 15.13 -18.61
CA GLU A 369 7.05 15.81 -19.23
C GLU A 369 7.16 17.23 -18.66
N ALA A 370 8.34 17.59 -18.14
CA ALA A 370 8.54 18.92 -17.57
C ALA A 370 8.55 19.99 -18.65
N ASN A 371 7.82 21.08 -18.45
CA ASN A 371 7.80 22.24 -19.32
C ASN A 371 8.83 23.26 -18.82
N LEU A 372 10.08 23.04 -19.21
CA LEU A 372 11.21 23.83 -18.72
C LEU A 372 11.08 25.33 -19.03
N GLU A 373 10.51 25.68 -20.18
CA GLU A 373 10.28 27.06 -20.59
C GLU A 373 9.32 27.76 -19.62
N ARG A 374 8.16 27.15 -19.36
CA ARG A 374 7.15 27.71 -18.44
C ARG A 374 7.67 27.86 -17.00
N ILE A 375 8.45 26.88 -16.54
CA ILE A 375 9.08 26.91 -15.21
C ILE A 375 10.10 28.05 -15.12
N ALA A 376 10.90 28.22 -16.17
CA ALA A 376 11.89 29.28 -16.24
C ALA A 376 11.25 30.67 -16.29
N ASP A 377 10.16 30.84 -17.04
CA ASP A 377 9.42 32.11 -17.16
C ASP A 377 8.86 32.57 -15.80
N ASP A 378 8.18 31.68 -15.07
CA ASP A 378 7.66 31.99 -13.73
C ASP A 378 8.80 32.41 -12.78
N LEU A 379 9.93 31.72 -12.84
CA LEU A 379 11.06 31.98 -11.98
C LEU A 379 11.76 33.30 -12.33
N ASN A 380 11.91 33.59 -13.62
CA ASN A 380 12.53 34.83 -14.13
C ASN A 380 11.76 36.11 -13.73
N GLY A 381 10.43 35.98 -13.56
CA GLY A 381 9.57 37.07 -13.11
C GLY A 381 9.60 37.34 -11.60
N ALA A 382 10.19 36.45 -10.79
CA ALA A 382 10.04 36.46 -9.34
C ALA A 382 11.30 36.98 -8.58
N TRP A 383 11.85 38.12 -8.97
CA TRP A 383 13.07 38.71 -8.32
C TRP A 383 12.86 39.08 -6.85
N GLU A 384 11.61 39.31 -6.41
CA GLU A 384 11.25 39.58 -5.01
C GLU A 384 11.64 38.46 -4.04
N VAL A 385 11.78 37.22 -4.50
CA VAL A 385 12.20 36.07 -3.65
C VAL A 385 13.61 36.26 -3.10
N LEU A 386 14.45 37.08 -3.75
CA LEU A 386 15.80 37.42 -3.28
C LEU A 386 15.80 38.37 -2.07
N ALA A 387 14.67 38.92 -1.68
CA ALA A 387 14.54 39.65 -0.43
C ALA A 387 14.95 38.80 0.79
N GLU A 388 14.71 37.52 0.77
CA GLU A 388 15.04 36.59 1.85
C GLU A 388 16.57 36.49 2.09
N PRO A 389 17.42 36.14 1.11
CA PRO A 389 18.86 36.07 1.31
C PRO A 389 19.46 37.44 1.62
N ILE A 390 18.94 38.52 1.01
CA ILE A 390 19.40 39.89 1.30
C ILE A 390 19.16 40.26 2.77
N GLN A 391 17.92 40.00 3.27
CA GLN A 391 17.57 40.23 4.67
C GLN A 391 18.47 39.43 5.61
N THR A 392 18.73 38.16 5.28
CA THR A 392 19.57 37.28 6.08
C THR A 392 21.01 37.81 6.18
N ILE A 393 21.58 38.30 5.07
CA ILE A 393 22.92 38.91 5.06
C ILE A 393 22.91 40.21 5.83
N MET A 394 21.89 41.07 5.66
CA MET A 394 21.77 42.30 6.46
C MET A 394 21.78 42.02 7.97
N ARG A 395 21.06 40.96 8.42
CA ARG A 395 21.08 40.54 9.83
C ARG A 395 22.44 40.07 10.29
N ARG A 396 23.12 39.24 9.46
CA ARG A 396 24.49 38.77 9.74
C ARG A 396 25.46 39.93 10.01
N TYR A 397 25.32 41.06 9.30
CA TYR A 397 26.16 42.23 9.43
C TYR A 397 25.57 43.29 10.38
N GLY A 398 24.54 42.97 11.15
CA GLY A 398 23.97 43.87 12.18
C GLY A 398 23.33 45.15 11.63
N LEU A 399 22.90 45.16 10.36
CA LEU A 399 22.23 46.33 9.79
C LEU A 399 20.85 46.55 10.44
N PRO A 400 20.46 47.79 10.72
CA PRO A 400 19.19 48.10 11.38
C PRO A 400 18.01 47.84 10.44
N ASN A 401 16.88 47.35 11.01
CA ASN A 401 15.59 47.22 10.38
C ASN A 401 15.61 46.48 9.01
N PRO A 402 16.23 45.27 8.91
CA PRO A 402 16.39 44.61 7.61
C PRO A 402 15.04 44.28 6.93
N TYR A 403 14.07 43.82 7.71
CA TYR A 403 12.72 43.45 7.21
C TYR A 403 11.98 44.69 6.71
N GLU A 404 11.94 45.77 7.48
CA GLU A 404 11.21 47.00 7.16
C GLU A 404 11.76 47.63 5.88
N ARG A 405 13.07 47.69 5.75
CA ARG A 405 13.75 48.24 4.55
C ARG A 405 13.42 47.45 3.27
N LEU A 406 13.36 46.11 3.37
CA LEU A 406 12.97 45.27 2.23
C LEU A 406 11.46 45.32 1.97
N LYS A 407 10.65 45.40 3.04
CA LYS A 407 9.20 45.59 2.90
C LYS A 407 8.85 46.88 2.13
N GLU A 408 9.54 47.98 2.41
CA GLU A 408 9.37 49.24 1.66
C GLU A 408 9.77 49.08 0.19
N LEU A 409 10.77 48.23 -0.09
CA LEU A 409 11.22 47.97 -1.45
C LEU A 409 10.20 47.08 -2.24
N THR A 410 9.57 46.11 -1.57
CA THR A 410 8.81 45.02 -2.21
C THR A 410 7.29 45.23 -2.17
N ARG A 411 6.74 45.85 -1.12
CA ARG A 411 5.30 45.91 -0.89
C ARG A 411 4.63 46.92 -1.78
N GLY A 412 3.58 46.46 -2.52
CA GLY A 412 2.72 47.33 -3.36
C GLY A 412 3.34 47.77 -4.68
N LYS A 413 4.44 47.14 -5.11
CA LYS A 413 5.04 47.35 -6.43
C LYS A 413 4.90 46.06 -7.23
N GLU A 414 4.23 46.11 -8.36
CA GLU A 414 4.21 45.00 -9.34
C GLU A 414 5.61 44.94 -9.99
N GLY A 415 6.24 43.72 -9.91
CA GLY A 415 7.48 43.39 -10.61
C GLY A 415 8.74 44.12 -10.07
N ILE A 416 9.36 43.51 -9.06
CA ILE A 416 10.70 43.94 -8.66
C ILE A 416 11.69 43.44 -9.71
N SER A 417 12.39 44.40 -10.35
CA SER A 417 13.39 44.03 -11.36
C SER A 417 14.76 43.75 -10.75
N ARG A 418 15.61 43.09 -11.51
CA ARG A 418 17.03 42.89 -11.20
C ARG A 418 17.73 44.18 -10.83
N GLU A 419 17.47 45.26 -11.59
CA GLU A 419 18.11 46.59 -11.42
C GLU A 419 17.75 47.16 -10.05
N VAL A 420 16.50 47.06 -9.62
CA VAL A 420 16.03 47.53 -8.31
C VAL A 420 16.74 46.80 -7.18
N ILE A 421 16.85 45.48 -7.25
CA ILE A 421 17.58 44.66 -6.27
C ILE A 421 19.05 44.99 -6.26
N HIS A 422 19.70 45.12 -7.41
CA HIS A 422 21.13 45.46 -7.50
C HIS A 422 21.43 46.84 -6.97
N LYS A 423 20.57 47.84 -7.22
CA LYS A 423 20.69 49.20 -6.67
C LYS A 423 20.57 49.15 -5.15
N PHE A 424 19.61 48.41 -4.61
CA PHE A 424 19.45 48.25 -3.16
C PHE A 424 20.72 47.62 -2.52
N ILE A 425 21.22 46.51 -3.08
CA ILE A 425 22.46 45.86 -2.60
C ILE A 425 23.65 46.85 -2.61
N GLY A 426 23.74 47.68 -3.65
CA GLY A 426 24.80 48.70 -3.75
C GLY A 426 24.85 49.67 -2.58
N GLY A 427 23.70 50.05 -2.03
CA GLY A 427 23.54 50.95 -0.89
C GLY A 427 23.72 50.34 0.50
N LEU A 428 23.95 49.00 0.60
CA LEU A 428 24.13 48.33 1.89
C LEU A 428 25.53 48.60 2.49
N ALA A 429 25.57 48.78 3.80
CA ALA A 429 26.84 48.93 4.55
C ALA A 429 27.41 47.54 4.92
N ILE A 430 27.79 46.75 3.90
CA ILE A 430 28.37 45.40 4.02
C ILE A 430 29.64 45.33 3.16
N PRO A 431 30.54 44.35 3.36
CA PRO A 431 31.73 44.17 2.54
C PRO A 431 31.40 44.01 1.04
N ASP A 432 32.27 44.58 0.18
CA ASP A 432 32.06 44.52 -1.28
C ASP A 432 32.06 43.09 -1.83
N THR A 433 32.79 42.18 -1.19
CA THR A 433 32.71 40.72 -1.50
C THR A 433 31.33 40.16 -1.31
N GLU A 434 30.62 40.55 -0.25
CA GLU A 434 29.23 40.13 0.01
C GLU A 434 28.23 40.80 -0.94
N LYS A 435 28.45 42.11 -1.27
CA LYS A 435 27.66 42.78 -2.30
C LYS A 435 27.76 42.09 -3.64
N LYS A 436 28.98 41.68 -4.02
CA LYS A 436 29.23 40.94 -5.26
C LYS A 436 28.45 39.60 -5.21
N ARG A 437 28.62 38.80 -4.14
CA ARG A 437 27.93 37.53 -3.95
C ARG A 437 26.42 37.67 -4.03
N LEU A 438 25.84 38.69 -3.41
CA LEU A 438 24.39 38.95 -3.49
C LEU A 438 23.94 39.38 -4.88
N ARG A 439 24.74 40.10 -5.66
CA ARG A 439 24.43 40.48 -7.05
C ARG A 439 24.51 39.29 -8.01
N ASP A 440 25.34 38.30 -7.69
CA ASP A 440 25.46 37.07 -8.47
C ASP A 440 24.31 36.08 -8.21
N LEU A 441 23.49 36.32 -7.15
CA LEU A 441 22.27 35.55 -6.90
C LEU A 441 21.19 35.93 -7.91
N THR A 442 20.54 34.89 -8.41
CA THR A 442 19.34 34.96 -9.24
C THR A 442 18.27 34.01 -8.69
N PRO A 443 17.01 34.20 -9.01
CA PRO A 443 16.01 33.22 -8.62
C PRO A 443 16.36 31.77 -9.04
N GLN A 444 17.08 31.59 -10.17
CA GLN A 444 17.47 30.29 -10.71
C GLN A 444 18.58 29.59 -9.91
N ASN A 445 19.50 30.35 -9.32
CA ASN A 445 20.63 29.78 -8.55
C ASN A 445 20.42 29.81 -7.04
N TYR A 446 19.33 30.44 -6.57
CA TYR A 446 18.97 30.49 -5.15
C TYR A 446 18.14 29.24 -4.73
N ILE A 447 18.67 28.06 -4.95
CA ILE A 447 18.01 26.77 -4.71
C ILE A 447 18.58 25.99 -3.51
N GLY A 448 19.55 26.57 -2.80
CA GLY A 448 20.19 25.90 -1.65
C GLY A 448 20.73 24.51 -2.00
N LYS A 449 20.33 23.50 -1.23
CA LYS A 449 20.70 22.10 -1.43
C LYS A 449 19.69 21.28 -2.22
N ALA A 450 18.72 21.91 -2.87
CA ALA A 450 17.61 21.16 -3.50
C ALA A 450 18.12 20.16 -4.55
N ALA A 451 19.07 20.55 -5.39
CA ALA A 451 19.63 19.68 -6.42
C ALA A 451 20.41 18.48 -5.82
N GLU A 452 21.16 18.69 -4.73
CA GLU A 452 21.88 17.63 -4.01
C GLU A 452 20.88 16.63 -3.42
N LEU A 453 19.86 17.12 -2.70
CA LEU A 453 18.82 16.29 -2.08
C LEU A 453 18.06 15.46 -3.13
N ALA A 454 17.81 16.02 -4.32
CA ALA A 454 17.18 15.28 -5.41
C ALA A 454 18.09 14.17 -5.95
N ARG A 455 19.41 14.36 -6.01
CA ARG A 455 20.35 13.35 -6.50
C ARG A 455 20.67 12.26 -5.46
N ASP A 456 20.46 12.55 -4.18
CA ASP A 456 20.80 11.63 -3.09
C ASP A 456 19.65 10.69 -2.74
N ILE A 457 18.43 10.96 -3.20
CA ILE A 457 17.30 10.08 -2.96
C ILE A 457 17.53 8.69 -3.60
N GLY A 458 17.28 7.64 -2.86
CA GLY A 458 17.44 6.25 -3.32
C GLY A 458 18.87 5.69 -3.19
N LYS A 459 19.80 6.44 -2.57
CA LYS A 459 21.16 5.98 -2.24
C LYS A 459 21.20 5.24 -0.90
#